data_1518ee27792471820daa3388150e2bbe
#
_entry.id   1518ee27792471820daa3388150e2bbe
#
_cell.length_a   1.000
_cell.length_b   1.000
_cell.length_c   1.000
_cell.angle_alpha   90.00
_cell.angle_beta   90.00
_cell.angle_gamma   90.00
#
_symmetry.space_group_name_H-M   'P 1'
#
loop_
_entity.id
_entity.type
_entity.pdbx_description
1 polymer ?
#
loop_
_entity_poly.entity_id
_entity_poly.type
_entity_poly.pdbx_seq_one_letter_code
_entity_poly.pdbx_strand_id
1 'polypeptide(L)'
;MISEPTFTIGIEEEYIMVDRNTRSALREAPRGLMDQLVERLGQQVSTEFLQCQVEVGTRVCRSIEEARDDLYRLRQVLADVLDEHGLGFIAASTHPFATAGELEQTHKPRYQALAEDLQQVIRRLLISGMHVHVGVEDDELRMDMLGQAAYILPHLLALSTSSPFWQGQDTGLKSYRISVWDEMPRTGLPGQFASYAEYRRHVDILVQAGVIEDATKIWWDLRPSERFPTLEMRITDVCTSIDDAICIAAMFQCWLRLLYRLRMNNQRWRRYEPMLIEENRWR
;
A
#
# COMPACT_ATOMS: atom_id res chain seq x y z
N MET A 1 -18.29 20.91 -17.35
CA MET A 1 -18.76 19.56 -17.01
C MET A 1 -17.54 18.76 -16.57
N ILE A 2 -17.64 18.04 -15.46
CA ILE A 2 -16.59 17.14 -15.02
C ILE A 2 -16.54 15.98 -16.03
N SER A 3 -15.36 15.73 -16.64
CA SER A 3 -15.18 14.58 -17.52
C SER A 3 -15.21 13.28 -16.71
N GLU A 4 -15.66 12.20 -17.32
CA GLU A 4 -15.56 10.88 -16.69
C GLU A 4 -14.08 10.51 -16.49
N PRO A 5 -13.68 10.12 -15.27
CA PRO A 5 -12.31 9.66 -15.01
C PRO A 5 -11.98 8.42 -15.84
N THR A 6 -10.70 8.21 -16.09
CA THR A 6 -10.25 6.99 -16.81
C THR A 6 -10.49 5.73 -16.00
N PHE A 7 -10.49 5.82 -14.68
CA PHE A 7 -10.53 4.69 -13.75
C PHE A 7 -9.50 3.60 -14.09
N THR A 8 -8.38 3.96 -14.67
CA THR A 8 -7.25 3.07 -14.85
C THR A 8 -6.79 2.53 -13.50
N ILE A 9 -6.17 1.34 -13.50
CA ILE A 9 -5.72 0.67 -12.27
C ILE A 9 -4.21 0.51 -12.28
N GLY A 10 -3.59 0.72 -11.12
CA GLY A 10 -2.25 0.27 -10.79
C GLY A 10 -2.29 -0.49 -9.46
N ILE A 11 -1.52 -1.56 -9.35
CA ILE A 11 -1.40 -2.36 -8.12
C ILE A 11 0.07 -2.43 -7.76
N GLU A 12 0.39 -2.09 -6.51
CA GLU A 12 1.71 -2.27 -5.90
C GLU A 12 1.58 -3.34 -4.83
N GLU A 13 2.52 -4.29 -4.81
CA GLU A 13 2.59 -5.32 -3.77
C GLU A 13 4.00 -5.40 -3.19
N GLU A 14 4.08 -5.46 -1.87
CA GLU A 14 5.31 -5.63 -1.12
C GLU A 14 5.42 -7.08 -0.65
N TYR A 15 6.60 -7.68 -0.78
CA TYR A 15 6.84 -9.06 -0.38
C TYR A 15 8.04 -9.18 0.53
N ILE A 16 8.04 -10.21 1.37
CA ILE A 16 9.17 -10.56 2.23
C ILE A 16 9.91 -11.75 1.60
N MET A 17 11.16 -11.55 1.24
CA MET A 17 12.04 -12.60 0.71
C MET A 17 12.50 -13.51 1.85
N VAL A 18 12.49 -14.81 1.58
CA VAL A 18 12.80 -15.85 2.56
C VAL A 18 13.74 -16.90 1.98
N ASP A 19 14.54 -17.52 2.85
CA ASP A 19 15.27 -18.74 2.52
C ASP A 19 14.28 -19.91 2.36
N ARG A 20 14.39 -20.67 1.27
CA ARG A 20 13.43 -21.76 0.94
C ARG A 20 13.46 -22.93 1.90
N ASN A 21 14.60 -23.18 2.57
CA ASN A 21 14.76 -24.31 3.46
C ASN A 21 14.31 -23.98 4.87
N THR A 22 14.75 -22.84 5.40
CA THR A 22 14.47 -22.42 6.78
C THR A 22 13.17 -21.63 6.93
N ARG A 23 12.68 -21.04 5.82
CA ARG A 23 11.54 -20.09 5.80
C ARG A 23 11.81 -18.80 6.57
N SER A 24 13.04 -18.57 6.99
CA SER A 24 13.43 -17.33 7.67
C SER A 24 13.48 -16.16 6.70
N ALA A 25 13.09 -14.97 7.15
CA ALA A 25 13.30 -13.75 6.38
C ALA A 25 14.81 -13.56 6.14
N LEU A 26 15.17 -13.06 4.97
CA LEU A 26 16.57 -12.79 4.65
C LEU A 26 17.10 -11.70 5.57
N ARG A 27 18.30 -11.90 6.12
CA ARG A 27 18.97 -10.82 6.84
C ARG A 27 19.45 -9.74 5.88
N GLU A 28 20.10 -10.15 4.79
CA GLU A 28 20.68 -9.29 3.76
C GLU A 28 20.38 -9.88 2.38
N ALA A 29 20.03 -9.04 1.42
CA ALA A 29 19.79 -9.46 0.05
C ALA A 29 21.12 -9.85 -0.63
N PRO A 30 21.18 -10.98 -1.39
CA PRO A 30 22.36 -11.35 -2.15
C PRO A 30 22.82 -10.24 -3.09
N ARG A 31 24.13 -10.09 -3.23
CA ARG A 31 24.69 -9.09 -4.16
C ARG A 31 24.23 -9.37 -5.60
N GLY A 32 23.78 -8.34 -6.30
CA GLY A 32 23.31 -8.44 -7.68
C GLY A 32 21.89 -8.97 -7.83
N LEU A 33 21.20 -9.41 -6.76
CA LEU A 33 19.81 -9.85 -6.85
C LEU A 33 18.89 -8.75 -7.38
N MET A 34 19.00 -7.55 -6.81
CA MET A 34 18.18 -6.41 -7.27
C MET A 34 18.53 -5.97 -8.69
N ASP A 35 19.80 -6.07 -9.10
CA ASP A 35 20.23 -5.77 -10.48
C ASP A 35 19.58 -6.75 -11.47
N GLN A 36 19.52 -8.03 -11.15
CA GLN A 36 18.83 -9.05 -11.98
C GLN A 36 17.31 -8.80 -12.03
N LEU A 37 16.70 -8.43 -10.91
CA LEU A 37 15.28 -8.08 -10.88
C LEU A 37 14.99 -6.84 -11.73
N VAL A 38 15.82 -5.79 -11.63
CA VAL A 38 15.71 -4.57 -12.44
C VAL A 38 15.96 -4.86 -13.93
N GLU A 39 16.87 -5.75 -14.27
CA GLU A 39 17.11 -6.17 -15.66
C GLU A 39 15.86 -6.81 -16.28
N ARG A 40 15.14 -7.65 -15.52
CA ARG A 40 13.95 -8.37 -16.01
C ARG A 40 12.64 -7.56 -15.90
N LEU A 41 12.49 -6.72 -14.88
CA LEU A 41 11.25 -6.00 -14.55
C LEU A 41 11.32 -4.49 -14.78
N GLY A 42 12.51 -3.94 -14.98
CA GLY A 42 12.71 -2.50 -15.18
C GLY A 42 12.24 -1.69 -13.97
N GLN A 43 11.40 -0.70 -14.25
CA GLN A 43 10.85 0.20 -13.23
C GLN A 43 9.69 -0.42 -12.41
N GLN A 44 9.28 -1.65 -12.74
CA GLN A 44 8.20 -2.33 -12.03
C GLN A 44 8.66 -3.04 -10.76
N VAL A 45 9.92 -2.94 -10.39
CA VAL A 45 10.48 -3.47 -9.14
C VAL A 45 11.29 -2.41 -8.42
N SER A 46 11.15 -2.37 -7.11
CA SER A 46 11.93 -1.48 -6.25
C SER A 46 12.33 -2.16 -4.93
N THR A 47 13.38 -1.62 -4.29
CA THR A 47 13.75 -2.00 -2.93
C THR A 47 12.86 -1.29 -1.93
N GLU A 48 12.59 -1.95 -0.80
CA GLU A 48 11.91 -1.39 0.35
C GLU A 48 12.88 -1.04 1.50
N PHE A 49 12.32 -0.60 2.64
CA PHE A 49 13.07 -0.17 3.82
C PHE A 49 14.02 -1.25 4.35
N LEU A 50 13.57 -2.50 4.43
CA LEU A 50 14.40 -3.64 4.80
C LEU A 50 14.91 -4.37 3.56
N GLN A 51 16.16 -4.87 3.61
CA GLN A 51 16.76 -5.59 2.48
C GLN A 51 16.06 -6.91 2.15
N CYS A 52 15.31 -7.47 3.10
CA CYS A 52 14.46 -8.64 2.85
C CYS A 52 13.16 -8.32 2.14
N GLN A 53 12.87 -7.06 1.88
CA GLN A 53 11.61 -6.65 1.23
C GLN A 53 11.86 -6.18 -0.19
N VAL A 54 10.91 -6.51 -1.06
CA VAL A 54 10.87 -6.08 -2.46
C VAL A 54 9.45 -5.66 -2.81
N GLU A 55 9.32 -4.54 -3.50
CA GLU A 55 8.06 -4.04 -4.02
C GLU A 55 7.99 -4.27 -5.53
N VAL A 56 6.84 -4.70 -6.02
CA VAL A 56 6.53 -4.73 -7.45
C VAL A 56 5.29 -3.90 -7.75
N GLY A 57 5.29 -3.23 -8.90
CA GLY A 57 4.16 -2.42 -9.36
C GLY A 57 3.74 -2.78 -10.77
N THR A 58 2.43 -2.94 -11.00
CA THR A 58 1.91 -3.13 -12.34
C THR A 58 2.09 -1.87 -13.17
N ARG A 59 2.01 -2.03 -14.48
CA ARG A 59 1.81 -0.89 -15.39
C ARG A 59 0.45 -0.24 -15.11
N VAL A 60 0.22 0.93 -15.71
CA VAL A 60 -1.12 1.52 -15.74
C VAL A 60 -2.00 0.64 -16.61
N CYS A 61 -2.97 -0.04 -15.98
CA CYS A 61 -3.86 -1.00 -16.64
C CYS A 61 -5.22 -0.35 -16.92
N ARG A 62 -5.79 -0.66 -18.07
CA ARG A 62 -7.10 -0.14 -18.51
C ARG A 62 -8.25 -1.03 -18.06
N SER A 63 -7.97 -2.27 -17.74
CA SER A 63 -8.93 -3.24 -17.26
C SER A 63 -8.36 -4.07 -16.11
N ILE A 64 -9.25 -4.77 -15.43
CA ILE A 64 -8.88 -5.65 -14.33
C ILE A 64 -8.14 -6.90 -14.83
N GLU A 65 -8.44 -7.35 -16.05
CA GLU A 65 -7.76 -8.45 -16.71
C GLU A 65 -6.31 -8.08 -17.01
N GLU A 66 -6.06 -6.87 -17.54
CA GLU A 66 -4.68 -6.38 -17.76
C GLU A 66 -3.90 -6.32 -16.45
N ALA A 67 -4.53 -5.86 -15.36
CA ALA A 67 -3.89 -5.81 -14.04
C ALA A 67 -3.57 -7.21 -13.52
N ARG A 68 -4.47 -8.17 -13.69
CA ARG A 68 -4.28 -9.58 -13.32
C ARG A 68 -3.10 -10.20 -14.06
N ASP A 69 -3.08 -10.06 -15.38
CA ASP A 69 -2.03 -10.66 -16.23
C ASP A 69 -0.65 -10.05 -15.90
N ASP A 70 -0.59 -8.73 -15.68
CA ASP A 70 0.67 -8.07 -15.33
C ASP A 70 1.15 -8.45 -13.92
N LEU A 71 0.26 -8.49 -12.92
CA LEU A 71 0.60 -8.93 -11.56
C LEU A 71 1.05 -10.40 -11.53
N TYR A 72 0.39 -11.27 -12.28
CA TYR A 72 0.80 -12.67 -12.43
C TYR A 72 2.23 -12.76 -12.99
N ARG A 73 2.51 -12.03 -14.07
CA ARG A 73 3.85 -11.97 -14.67
C ARG A 73 4.89 -11.46 -13.67
N LEU A 74 4.59 -10.40 -12.91
CA LEU A 74 5.51 -9.84 -11.91
C LEU A 74 5.84 -10.87 -10.82
N ARG A 75 4.83 -11.53 -10.25
CA ARG A 75 5.04 -12.60 -9.25
C ARG A 75 5.83 -13.78 -9.82
N GLN A 76 5.57 -14.17 -11.08
CA GLN A 76 6.29 -15.26 -11.72
C GLN A 76 7.76 -14.93 -11.92
N VAL A 77 8.07 -13.76 -12.50
CA VAL A 77 9.46 -13.33 -12.72
C VAL A 77 10.21 -13.19 -11.39
N LEU A 78 9.56 -12.64 -10.37
CA LEU A 78 10.15 -12.55 -9.03
C LEU A 78 10.46 -13.95 -8.47
N ALA A 79 9.53 -14.90 -8.60
CA ALA A 79 9.73 -16.28 -8.16
C ALA A 79 10.91 -16.94 -8.89
N ASP A 80 10.99 -16.78 -10.22
CA ASP A 80 12.03 -17.39 -11.03
C ASP A 80 13.43 -16.85 -10.65
N VAL A 81 13.56 -15.52 -10.48
CA VAL A 81 14.83 -14.92 -10.07
C VAL A 81 15.24 -15.36 -8.66
N LEU A 82 14.31 -15.38 -7.72
CA LEU A 82 14.60 -15.80 -6.35
C LEU A 82 14.98 -17.27 -6.29
N ASP A 83 14.36 -18.14 -7.11
CA ASP A 83 14.68 -19.58 -7.17
C ASP A 83 16.13 -19.85 -7.62
N GLU A 84 16.68 -19.04 -8.52
CA GLU A 84 18.09 -19.09 -8.95
C GLU A 84 19.07 -18.90 -7.76
N HIS A 85 18.60 -18.26 -6.68
CA HIS A 85 19.37 -18.01 -5.45
C HIS A 85 18.99 -18.94 -4.27
N GLY A 86 18.13 -19.94 -4.48
CA GLY A 86 17.61 -20.79 -3.41
C GLY A 86 16.64 -20.07 -2.47
N LEU A 87 16.08 -18.95 -2.93
CA LEU A 87 15.17 -18.08 -2.19
C LEU A 87 13.73 -18.25 -2.66
N GLY A 88 12.81 -17.72 -1.89
CA GLY A 88 11.43 -17.54 -2.23
C GLY A 88 10.92 -16.22 -1.65
N PHE A 89 9.64 -15.94 -1.84
CA PHE A 89 8.97 -14.84 -1.17
C PHE A 89 7.64 -15.28 -0.57
N ILE A 90 7.16 -14.51 0.39
CA ILE A 90 5.81 -14.68 0.94
C ILE A 90 4.99 -13.43 0.65
N ALA A 91 3.77 -13.64 0.16
CA ALA A 91 2.73 -12.63 0.02
C ALA A 91 1.84 -12.70 1.26
N ALA A 92 2.36 -12.16 2.36
CA ALA A 92 1.69 -11.98 3.64
C ALA A 92 2.23 -10.71 4.29
N SER A 93 1.39 -9.98 5.00
CA SER A 93 1.73 -8.64 5.47
C SER A 93 2.62 -8.61 6.71
N THR A 94 2.83 -9.74 7.37
CA THR A 94 3.85 -9.92 8.41
C THR A 94 4.57 -11.25 8.21
N HIS A 95 5.85 -11.30 8.58
CA HIS A 95 6.54 -12.57 8.69
C HIS A 95 6.18 -13.24 10.02
N PRO A 96 5.75 -14.53 10.03
CA PRO A 96 5.19 -15.14 11.23
C PRO A 96 6.12 -15.15 12.45
N PHE A 97 7.43 -15.30 12.25
CA PHE A 97 8.38 -15.47 13.36
C PHE A 97 9.67 -14.64 13.27
N ALA A 98 9.88 -13.86 12.19
CA ALA A 98 11.07 -13.02 12.09
C ALA A 98 10.99 -11.81 13.02
N THR A 99 12.16 -11.33 13.46
CA THR A 99 12.33 -10.15 14.28
C THR A 99 13.03 -9.06 13.47
N ALA A 100 12.40 -7.91 13.32
CA ALA A 100 12.92 -6.81 12.49
C ALA A 100 14.31 -6.31 12.95
N GLY A 101 14.62 -6.40 14.25
CA GLY A 101 15.93 -6.01 14.80
C GLY A 101 17.12 -6.86 14.34
N GLU A 102 16.87 -8.01 13.72
CA GLU A 102 17.89 -8.90 13.16
C GLU A 102 18.15 -8.67 11.67
N LEU A 103 17.38 -7.76 11.03
CA LEU A 103 17.36 -7.54 9.60
C LEU A 103 18.08 -6.25 9.23
N GLU A 104 18.76 -6.26 8.09
CA GLU A 104 19.51 -5.10 7.59
C GLU A 104 18.60 -4.12 6.85
N GLN A 105 18.87 -2.84 7.05
CA GLN A 105 18.18 -1.76 6.34
C GLN A 105 18.78 -1.55 4.95
N THR A 106 17.96 -1.10 4.03
CA THR A 106 18.41 -0.69 2.71
C THR A 106 19.18 0.62 2.79
N HIS A 107 20.41 0.66 2.28
CA HIS A 107 21.29 1.82 2.30
C HIS A 107 20.90 2.86 1.24
N LYS A 108 19.82 3.59 1.49
CA LYS A 108 19.39 4.74 0.67
C LYS A 108 19.24 5.98 1.55
N PRO A 109 19.62 7.20 1.07
CA PRO A 109 19.49 8.43 1.86
C PRO A 109 18.08 8.66 2.42
N ARG A 110 17.04 8.36 1.61
CA ARG A 110 15.64 8.46 2.03
C ARG A 110 15.32 7.60 3.27
N TYR A 111 15.86 6.37 3.33
CA TYR A 111 15.60 5.45 4.42
C TYR A 111 16.43 5.79 5.67
N GLN A 112 17.62 6.35 5.48
CA GLN A 112 18.45 6.85 6.58
C GLN A 112 17.77 8.04 7.29
N ALA A 113 17.31 9.03 6.53
CA ALA A 113 16.53 10.15 7.07
C ALA A 113 15.29 9.66 7.82
N LEU A 114 14.55 8.71 7.25
CA LEU A 114 13.37 8.15 7.90
C LEU A 114 13.72 7.40 9.20
N ALA A 115 14.86 6.70 9.24
CA ALA A 115 15.35 6.02 10.44
C ALA A 115 15.78 7.01 11.53
N GLU A 116 16.36 8.15 11.17
CA GLU A 116 16.72 9.23 12.08
C GLU A 116 15.48 9.90 12.68
N ASP A 117 14.46 10.15 11.86
CA ASP A 117 13.22 10.80 12.29
C ASP A 117 12.36 9.92 13.20
N LEU A 118 12.23 8.63 12.90
CA LEU A 118 11.28 7.72 13.54
C LEU A 118 11.90 6.77 14.56
N GLN A 119 13.23 6.68 14.63
CA GLN A 119 13.98 5.96 15.66
C GLN A 119 13.48 4.51 15.89
N GLN A 120 12.93 4.21 17.08
CA GLN A 120 12.46 2.88 17.46
C GLN A 120 11.20 2.44 16.71
N VAL A 121 10.37 3.36 16.28
CA VAL A 121 9.11 3.05 15.59
C VAL A 121 9.38 2.36 14.25
N ILE A 122 10.32 2.89 13.47
CA ILE A 122 10.65 2.33 12.16
C ILE A 122 11.28 0.92 12.23
N ARG A 123 11.93 0.60 13.36
CA ARG A 123 12.53 -0.73 13.57
C ARG A 123 11.51 -1.86 13.65
N ARG A 124 10.23 -1.55 13.74
CA ARG A 124 9.13 -2.52 13.74
C ARG A 124 8.51 -2.72 12.37
N LEU A 125 8.93 -1.97 11.34
CA LEU A 125 8.33 -2.01 10.01
C LEU A 125 8.74 -3.25 9.19
N LEU A 126 8.69 -4.45 9.77
CA LEU A 126 8.71 -5.71 9.02
C LEU A 126 7.28 -6.08 8.61
N ILE A 127 6.68 -5.20 7.85
CA ILE A 127 5.32 -5.33 7.36
C ILE A 127 5.28 -5.05 5.87
N SER A 128 4.36 -5.66 5.16
CA SER A 128 4.16 -5.53 3.72
C SER A 128 2.70 -5.22 3.43
N GLY A 129 2.43 -4.47 2.39
CA GLY A 129 1.09 -4.06 2.01
C GLY A 129 0.79 -4.29 0.53
N MET A 130 -0.46 -4.11 0.19
CA MET A 130 -0.92 -3.95 -1.18
C MET A 130 -1.55 -2.58 -1.34
N HIS A 131 -1.10 -1.82 -2.34
CA HIS A 131 -1.67 -0.53 -2.67
C HIS A 131 -2.40 -0.62 -4.00
N VAL A 132 -3.56 0.03 -4.08
CA VAL A 132 -4.35 0.06 -5.32
C VAL A 132 -4.58 1.51 -5.71
N HIS A 133 -4.07 1.88 -6.87
CA HIS A 133 -4.28 3.17 -7.50
C HIS A 133 -5.44 3.11 -8.48
N VAL A 134 -6.35 4.07 -8.41
CA VAL A 134 -7.42 4.22 -9.40
C VAL A 134 -7.40 5.64 -9.94
N GLY A 135 -7.34 5.78 -11.28
CA GLY A 135 -7.28 7.04 -12.00
C GLY A 135 -8.52 7.90 -11.77
N VAL A 136 -8.30 9.09 -11.20
CA VAL A 136 -9.31 10.16 -11.02
C VAL A 136 -8.57 11.48 -11.24
N GLU A 137 -8.59 11.98 -12.47
CA GLU A 137 -7.75 13.07 -12.93
C GLU A 137 -8.13 14.44 -12.35
N ASP A 138 -9.45 14.67 -12.15
CA ASP A 138 -9.96 15.91 -11.58
C ASP A 138 -9.73 15.98 -10.07
N ASP A 139 -8.97 16.97 -9.62
CA ASP A 139 -8.56 17.14 -8.23
C ASP A 139 -9.73 17.33 -7.27
N GLU A 140 -10.74 18.10 -7.65
CA GLU A 140 -11.92 18.35 -6.80
C GLU A 140 -12.80 17.09 -6.72
N LEU A 141 -12.93 16.35 -7.82
CA LEU A 141 -13.63 15.07 -7.82
C LEU A 141 -12.90 14.05 -6.92
N ARG A 142 -11.57 14.03 -7.01
CA ARG A 142 -10.72 13.15 -6.20
C ARG A 142 -10.92 13.42 -4.71
N MET A 143 -11.00 14.69 -4.30
CA MET A 143 -11.26 15.07 -2.92
C MET A 143 -12.69 14.76 -2.46
N ASP A 144 -13.68 14.95 -3.32
CA ASP A 144 -15.06 14.58 -3.00
C ASP A 144 -15.21 13.06 -2.81
N MET A 145 -14.54 12.28 -3.65
CA MET A 145 -14.52 10.81 -3.53
C MET A 145 -13.76 10.34 -2.29
N LEU A 146 -12.64 10.97 -1.93
CA LEU A 146 -11.82 10.63 -0.78
C LEU A 146 -12.65 10.49 0.50
N GLY A 147 -13.44 11.52 0.80
CA GLY A 147 -14.27 11.56 2.01
C GLY A 147 -15.40 10.54 2.03
N GLN A 148 -15.90 10.13 0.86
CA GLN A 148 -16.97 9.13 0.74
C GLN A 148 -16.40 7.69 0.69
N ALA A 149 -15.20 7.53 0.11
CA ALA A 149 -14.57 6.22 -0.04
C ALA A 149 -14.03 5.66 1.28
N ALA A 150 -13.81 6.47 2.30
CA ALA A 150 -13.41 6.01 3.63
C ALA A 150 -14.33 4.91 4.19
N TYR A 151 -15.62 4.93 3.84
CA TYR A 151 -16.59 3.93 4.27
C TYR A 151 -16.24 2.49 3.88
N ILE A 152 -15.69 2.26 2.67
CA ILE A 152 -15.41 0.91 2.17
C ILE A 152 -14.11 0.33 2.73
N LEU A 153 -13.21 1.16 3.28
CA LEU A 153 -11.87 0.76 3.68
C LEU A 153 -11.84 -0.40 4.69
N PRO A 154 -12.63 -0.40 5.79
CA PRO A 154 -12.66 -1.53 6.72
C PRO A 154 -13.09 -2.84 6.07
N HIS A 155 -13.99 -2.79 5.07
CA HIS A 155 -14.43 -3.98 4.36
C HIS A 155 -13.33 -4.57 3.48
N LEU A 156 -12.58 -3.70 2.78
CA LEU A 156 -11.44 -4.13 1.95
C LEU A 156 -10.28 -4.64 2.82
N LEU A 157 -10.05 -4.03 3.99
CA LEU A 157 -9.11 -4.56 4.98
C LEU A 157 -9.51 -5.97 5.43
N ALA A 158 -10.76 -6.18 5.82
CA ALA A 158 -11.25 -7.48 6.29
C ALA A 158 -11.11 -8.59 5.23
N LEU A 159 -11.25 -8.25 3.94
CA LEU A 159 -11.09 -9.19 2.83
C LEU A 159 -9.62 -9.49 2.50
N SER A 160 -8.69 -8.59 2.83
CA SER A 160 -7.26 -8.71 2.48
C SER A 160 -6.41 -9.37 3.56
N THR A 161 -6.96 -9.63 4.75
CA THR A 161 -6.18 -10.02 5.95
C THR A 161 -5.22 -11.17 5.71
N SER A 162 -3.92 -10.96 6.01
CA SER A 162 -2.85 -11.95 5.86
C SER A 162 -1.75 -11.83 6.92
N SER A 163 -2.03 -11.15 8.05
CA SER A 163 -0.99 -10.88 9.06
C SER A 163 -1.42 -11.22 10.50
N PRO A 164 -1.88 -12.46 10.79
CA PRO A 164 -2.33 -12.84 12.14
C PRO A 164 -1.17 -13.15 13.10
N PHE A 165 0.03 -13.41 12.61
CA PHE A 165 1.17 -13.83 13.42
C PHE A 165 2.26 -12.76 13.46
N TRP A 166 2.88 -12.59 14.63
CA TRP A 166 3.99 -11.67 14.84
C TRP A 166 4.98 -12.24 15.84
N GLN A 167 6.27 -12.31 15.46
CA GLN A 167 7.36 -12.80 16.31
C GLN A 167 7.06 -14.16 16.99
N GLY A 168 6.48 -15.09 16.23
CA GLY A 168 6.14 -16.43 16.70
C GLY A 168 4.86 -16.53 17.54
N GLN A 169 4.10 -15.43 17.67
CA GLN A 169 2.87 -15.39 18.46
C GLN A 169 1.64 -15.20 17.56
N ASP A 170 0.54 -15.85 17.91
CA ASP A 170 -0.78 -15.47 17.40
C ASP A 170 -1.21 -14.18 18.10
N THR A 171 -1.43 -13.13 17.32
CA THR A 171 -1.74 -11.79 17.85
C THR A 171 -3.21 -11.62 18.23
N GLY A 172 -4.08 -12.55 17.82
CA GLY A 172 -5.54 -12.44 17.93
C GLY A 172 -6.17 -11.51 16.88
N LEU A 173 -5.39 -10.75 16.13
CA LEU A 173 -5.84 -9.88 15.02
C LEU A 173 -5.64 -10.58 13.68
N LYS A 174 -6.49 -10.28 12.69
CA LYS A 174 -6.36 -10.84 11.33
C LYS A 174 -5.44 -10.01 10.45
N SER A 175 -5.36 -8.70 10.71
CA SER A 175 -4.36 -7.79 10.16
C SER A 175 -3.59 -7.09 11.28
N TYR A 176 -2.53 -7.72 11.78
CA TYR A 176 -1.63 -7.10 12.75
C TYR A 176 -0.76 -6.01 12.11
N ARG A 177 -0.57 -6.06 10.78
CA ARG A 177 0.10 -5.01 10.00
C ARG A 177 -0.43 -3.63 10.35
N ILE A 178 -1.74 -3.46 10.41
CA ILE A 178 -2.37 -2.17 10.70
C ILE A 178 -2.01 -1.66 12.08
N SER A 179 -1.94 -2.53 13.09
CA SER A 179 -1.51 -2.13 14.44
C SER A 179 -0.07 -1.63 14.47
N VAL A 180 0.82 -2.25 13.69
CA VAL A 180 2.22 -1.80 13.55
C VAL A 180 2.29 -0.49 12.76
N TRP A 181 1.50 -0.38 11.68
CA TRP A 181 1.47 0.81 10.84
C TRP A 181 0.95 2.05 11.58
N ASP A 182 -0.03 1.88 12.46
CA ASP A 182 -0.64 2.97 13.23
C ASP A 182 0.30 3.57 14.31
N GLU A 183 1.45 2.95 14.58
CA GLU A 183 2.50 3.57 15.38
C GLU A 183 3.23 4.71 14.65
N MET A 184 3.11 4.75 13.31
CA MET A 184 3.69 5.80 12.49
C MET A 184 2.83 7.07 12.51
N PRO A 185 3.45 8.26 12.43
CA PRO A 185 2.69 9.51 12.34
C PRO A 185 1.95 9.59 10.99
N ARG A 186 0.83 10.31 10.96
CA ARG A 186 0.06 10.61 9.75
C ARG A 186 -0.49 9.36 9.03
N THR A 187 -0.80 8.31 9.78
CA THR A 187 -1.50 7.09 9.36
C THR A 187 -3.00 7.17 9.67
N GLY A 188 -3.73 6.10 9.43
CA GLY A 188 -5.16 5.99 9.70
C GLY A 188 -6.05 6.55 8.61
N LEU A 189 -7.30 6.85 8.94
CA LEU A 189 -8.29 7.35 7.99
C LEU A 189 -7.89 8.72 7.43
N PRO A 190 -8.23 9.03 6.16
CA PRO A 190 -7.95 10.34 5.59
C PRO A 190 -8.73 11.45 6.29
N GLY A 191 -8.12 12.63 6.38
CA GLY A 191 -8.81 13.85 6.80
C GLY A 191 -9.98 14.19 5.87
N GLN A 192 -10.94 14.95 6.39
CA GLN A 192 -12.05 15.48 5.59
C GLN A 192 -11.70 16.90 5.13
N PHE A 193 -11.77 17.13 3.83
CA PHE A 193 -11.50 18.43 3.22
C PHE A 193 -12.68 18.87 2.35
N ALA A 194 -12.94 20.17 2.34
CA ALA A 194 -14.00 20.75 1.51
C ALA A 194 -13.55 20.93 0.05
N SER A 195 -12.24 21.00 -0.22
CA SER A 195 -11.67 21.21 -1.56
C SER A 195 -10.24 20.68 -1.65
N TYR A 196 -9.74 20.52 -2.86
CA TYR A 196 -8.33 20.21 -3.11
C TYR A 196 -7.39 21.33 -2.62
N ALA A 197 -7.81 22.58 -2.79
CA ALA A 197 -7.04 23.72 -2.29
C ALA A 197 -6.89 23.71 -0.76
N GLU A 198 -7.90 23.25 -0.02
CA GLU A 198 -7.81 23.07 1.42
C GLU A 198 -6.81 21.95 1.79
N TYR A 199 -6.90 20.81 1.13
CA TYR A 199 -5.94 19.72 1.30
C TYR A 199 -4.50 20.19 1.04
N ARG A 200 -4.24 20.84 -0.11
CA ARG A 200 -2.91 21.37 -0.45
C ARG A 200 -2.40 22.35 0.60
N ARG A 201 -3.23 23.25 1.09
CA ARG A 201 -2.84 24.19 2.16
C ARG A 201 -2.37 23.46 3.44
N HIS A 202 -3.02 22.34 3.82
CA HIS A 202 -2.58 21.57 4.98
C HIS A 202 -1.24 20.86 4.71
N VAL A 203 -1.05 20.31 3.51
CA VAL A 203 0.25 19.76 3.09
C VAL A 203 1.32 20.84 3.14
N ASP A 204 1.06 22.01 2.56
CA ASP A 204 2.02 23.12 2.50
C ASP A 204 2.42 23.62 3.90
N ILE A 205 1.49 23.64 4.87
CA ILE A 205 1.79 23.96 6.27
C ILE A 205 2.79 22.96 6.86
N LEU A 206 2.59 21.65 6.63
CA LEU A 206 3.51 20.62 7.13
C LEU A 206 4.89 20.71 6.48
N VAL A 207 4.93 21.00 5.18
CA VAL A 207 6.20 21.21 4.44
C VAL A 207 6.92 22.46 4.95
N GLN A 208 6.23 23.59 5.09
CA GLN A 208 6.81 24.85 5.59
C GLN A 208 7.30 24.74 7.03
N ALA A 209 6.64 23.91 7.84
CA ALA A 209 7.07 23.62 9.21
C ALA A 209 8.24 22.63 9.27
N GLY A 210 8.71 22.10 8.12
CA GLY A 210 9.79 21.12 8.07
C GLY A 210 9.42 19.73 8.62
N VAL A 211 8.11 19.43 8.76
CA VAL A 211 7.62 18.16 9.32
C VAL A 211 7.66 17.06 8.26
N ILE A 212 7.43 17.42 7.00
CA ILE A 212 7.48 16.51 5.83
C ILE A 212 8.16 17.21 4.65
N GLU A 213 8.75 16.45 3.75
CA GLU A 213 9.32 16.96 2.50
C GLU A 213 8.22 17.25 1.47
N ASP A 214 7.26 16.33 1.37
CA ASP A 214 6.11 16.40 0.46
C ASP A 214 4.97 15.49 0.96
N ALA A 215 3.85 15.43 0.21
CA ALA A 215 2.68 14.63 0.58
C ALA A 215 2.92 13.10 0.51
N THR A 216 4.05 12.62 -0.01
CA THR A 216 4.39 11.18 0.03
C THR A 216 4.61 10.68 1.47
N LYS A 217 4.86 11.62 2.42
CA LYS A 217 4.99 11.33 3.87
C LYS A 217 3.66 11.33 4.62
N ILE A 218 2.54 11.46 3.95
CA ILE A 218 1.19 11.26 4.49
C ILE A 218 0.78 9.82 4.17
N TRP A 219 0.66 9.00 5.21
CA TRP A 219 0.49 7.56 5.09
C TRP A 219 -0.92 7.08 5.43
N TRP A 220 -1.93 7.89 5.10
CA TRP A 220 -3.34 7.52 5.30
C TRP A 220 -3.70 6.22 4.57
N ASP A 221 -4.72 5.55 5.07
CA ASP A 221 -5.30 4.34 4.49
C ASP A 221 -5.82 4.52 3.06
N LEU A 222 -6.18 5.75 2.72
CA LEU A 222 -6.56 6.22 1.39
C LEU A 222 -6.06 7.65 1.23
N ARG A 223 -5.35 7.94 0.14
CA ARG A 223 -4.83 9.30 -0.12
C ARG A 223 -4.91 9.69 -1.60
N PRO A 224 -4.94 10.97 -1.93
CA PRO A 224 -4.57 11.43 -3.26
C PRO A 224 -3.08 11.14 -3.44
N SER A 225 -2.70 10.47 -4.53
CA SER A 225 -1.29 10.26 -4.83
C SER A 225 -0.62 11.58 -5.21
N GLU A 226 0.58 11.84 -4.66
CA GLU A 226 1.37 13.03 -5.02
C GLU A 226 1.99 12.91 -6.41
N ARG A 227 2.22 11.68 -6.87
CA ARG A 227 2.92 11.41 -8.14
C ARG A 227 1.98 11.17 -9.32
N PHE A 228 0.79 10.65 -9.05
CA PHE A 228 -0.13 10.22 -10.08
C PHE A 228 -1.52 10.82 -9.86
N PRO A 229 -2.32 11.07 -10.90
CA PRO A 229 -3.68 11.58 -10.77
C PRO A 229 -4.63 10.47 -10.32
N THR A 230 -4.36 9.86 -9.17
CA THR A 230 -5.09 8.70 -8.63
C THR A 230 -5.53 8.90 -7.19
N LEU A 231 -6.58 8.19 -6.77
CA LEU A 231 -6.76 7.79 -5.38
C LEU A 231 -6.02 6.49 -5.13
N GLU A 232 -5.19 6.48 -4.10
CA GLU A 232 -4.34 5.37 -3.68
C GLU A 232 -4.87 4.78 -2.38
N MET A 233 -5.41 3.57 -2.46
CA MET A 233 -5.81 2.78 -1.30
C MET A 233 -4.59 2.01 -0.75
N ARG A 234 -4.33 2.13 0.55
CA ARG A 234 -3.13 1.61 1.23
C ARG A 234 -3.44 0.71 2.43
N ILE A 235 -4.71 0.64 2.83
CA ILE A 235 -5.13 -0.07 4.04
C ILE A 235 -4.93 -1.60 3.96
N THR A 236 -4.93 -2.17 2.75
CA THR A 236 -4.99 -3.61 2.54
C THR A 236 -3.67 -4.32 2.84
N ASP A 237 -3.76 -5.46 3.51
CA ASP A 237 -2.69 -6.43 3.54
C ASP A 237 -2.39 -6.93 2.13
N VAL A 238 -1.16 -7.39 1.87
CA VAL A 238 -0.86 -8.08 0.61
C VAL A 238 -1.55 -9.44 0.59
N CYS A 239 -2.31 -9.70 -0.47
CA CYS A 239 -3.05 -10.95 -0.60
C CYS A 239 -2.14 -12.11 -1.04
N THR A 240 -2.26 -13.26 -0.39
CA THR A 240 -1.54 -14.47 -0.79
C THR A 240 -1.97 -14.95 -2.17
N SER A 241 -3.28 -14.95 -2.44
CA SER A 241 -3.86 -15.27 -3.76
C SER A 241 -3.91 -14.03 -4.66
N ILE A 242 -3.48 -14.18 -5.92
CA ILE A 242 -3.64 -13.12 -6.93
C ILE A 242 -5.11 -12.82 -7.18
N ASP A 243 -5.97 -13.83 -7.22
CA ASP A 243 -7.40 -13.64 -7.48
C ASP A 243 -8.06 -12.80 -6.38
N ASP A 244 -7.63 -12.93 -5.12
CA ASP A 244 -8.10 -12.08 -4.02
C ASP A 244 -7.61 -10.63 -4.19
N ALA A 245 -6.33 -10.43 -4.54
CA ALA A 245 -5.76 -9.12 -4.82
C ALA A 245 -6.54 -8.39 -5.93
N ILE A 246 -6.80 -9.09 -7.03
CA ILE A 246 -7.55 -8.59 -8.18
C ILE A 246 -9.02 -8.32 -7.83
N CYS A 247 -9.65 -9.18 -7.04
CA CYS A 247 -11.02 -8.96 -6.56
C CYS A 247 -11.11 -7.66 -5.75
N ILE A 248 -10.18 -7.43 -4.81
CA ILE A 248 -10.13 -6.23 -3.99
C ILE A 248 -9.89 -4.98 -4.84
N ALA A 249 -8.96 -5.03 -5.79
CA ALA A 249 -8.70 -3.94 -6.72
C ALA A 249 -9.95 -3.60 -7.57
N ALA A 250 -10.66 -4.61 -8.08
CA ALA A 250 -11.90 -4.45 -8.80
C ALA A 250 -13.01 -3.83 -7.94
N MET A 251 -13.15 -4.29 -6.69
CA MET A 251 -14.12 -3.74 -5.74
C MET A 251 -13.85 -2.25 -5.48
N PHE A 252 -12.60 -1.86 -5.26
CA PHE A 252 -12.23 -0.47 -5.05
C PHE A 252 -12.51 0.38 -6.30
N GLN A 253 -12.13 -0.08 -7.50
CA GLN A 253 -12.46 0.60 -8.75
C GLN A 253 -13.97 0.76 -8.94
N CYS A 254 -14.75 -0.31 -8.72
CA CYS A 254 -16.21 -0.28 -8.84
C CYS A 254 -16.83 0.70 -7.83
N TRP A 255 -16.27 0.77 -6.61
CA TRP A 255 -16.71 1.72 -5.60
C TRP A 255 -16.53 3.17 -6.06
N LEU A 256 -15.36 3.52 -6.58
CA LEU A 256 -15.12 4.87 -7.10
C LEU A 256 -16.00 5.19 -8.31
N ARG A 257 -16.25 4.22 -9.20
CA ARG A 257 -17.21 4.38 -10.30
C ARG A 257 -18.64 4.61 -9.79
N LEU A 258 -19.05 3.93 -8.72
CA LEU A 258 -20.34 4.15 -8.07
C LEU A 258 -20.43 5.58 -7.54
N LEU A 259 -19.41 6.07 -6.82
CA LEU A 259 -19.38 7.43 -6.29
C LEU A 259 -19.47 8.49 -7.41
N TYR A 260 -18.75 8.27 -8.51
CA TYR A 260 -18.86 9.12 -9.69
C TYR A 260 -20.29 9.16 -10.26
N ARG A 261 -20.93 8.00 -10.45
CA ARG A 261 -22.32 7.91 -10.94
C ARG A 261 -23.32 8.61 -10.01
N LEU A 262 -23.16 8.45 -8.70
CA LEU A 262 -23.97 9.17 -7.72
C LEU A 262 -23.83 10.68 -7.91
N ARG A 263 -22.59 11.19 -8.00
CA ARG A 263 -22.32 12.60 -8.21
C ARG A 263 -22.94 13.12 -9.52
N MET A 264 -22.84 12.39 -10.63
CA MET A 264 -23.44 12.77 -11.91
C MET A 264 -24.97 12.84 -11.86
N ASN A 265 -25.60 12.10 -10.94
CA ASN A 265 -27.03 12.14 -10.67
C ASN A 265 -27.40 13.12 -9.53
N ASN A 266 -26.50 14.04 -9.14
CA ASN A 266 -26.67 14.96 -8.02
C ASN A 266 -26.99 14.25 -6.70
N GLN A 267 -26.38 13.09 -6.49
CA GLN A 267 -26.49 12.26 -5.29
C GLN A 267 -25.10 12.09 -4.66
N ARG A 268 -25.07 11.66 -3.41
CA ARG A 268 -23.84 11.34 -2.68
C ARG A 268 -24.03 10.07 -1.89
N TRP A 269 -22.91 9.35 -1.67
CA TRP A 269 -22.88 8.32 -0.64
C TRP A 269 -23.02 8.95 0.74
N ARG A 270 -23.67 8.23 1.65
CA ARG A 270 -23.86 8.69 3.02
C ARG A 270 -22.51 8.87 3.72
N ARG A 271 -22.31 10.01 4.35
CA ARG A 271 -21.16 10.24 5.23
C ARG A 271 -21.46 9.67 6.61
N TYR A 272 -20.50 8.96 7.14
CA TYR A 272 -20.51 8.44 8.50
C TYR A 272 -19.51 9.21 9.34
N GLU A 273 -19.73 9.25 10.64
CA GLU A 273 -18.77 9.81 11.58
C GLU A 273 -17.46 8.99 11.54
N PRO A 274 -16.27 9.63 11.46
CA PRO A 274 -14.98 8.94 11.39
C PRO A 274 -14.81 7.90 12.51
N MET A 275 -15.24 8.21 13.72
CA MET A 275 -15.17 7.29 14.87
C MET A 275 -15.87 5.94 14.59
N LEU A 276 -16.99 5.93 13.85
CA LEU A 276 -17.70 4.69 13.51
C LEU A 276 -16.96 3.87 12.45
N ILE A 277 -16.26 4.54 11.54
CA ILE A 277 -15.43 3.88 10.53
C ILE A 277 -14.17 3.32 11.20
N GLU A 278 -13.55 4.08 12.13
CA GLU A 278 -12.39 3.63 12.90
C GLU A 278 -12.71 2.42 13.77
N GLU A 279 -13.85 2.42 14.45
CA GLU A 279 -14.31 1.25 15.21
C GLU A 279 -14.45 0.01 14.31
N ASN A 280 -14.98 0.21 13.11
CA ASN A 280 -15.12 -0.85 12.12
C ASN A 280 -13.78 -1.31 11.53
N ARG A 281 -12.82 -0.37 11.38
CA ARG A 281 -11.45 -0.64 10.96
C ARG A 281 -10.68 -1.46 12.00
N TRP A 282 -10.94 -1.20 13.29
CA TRP A 282 -10.35 -1.96 14.38
C TRP A 282 -10.85 -3.40 14.45
N ARG A 283 -12.15 -3.63 14.24
CA ARG A 283 -12.80 -4.96 14.31
C ARG A 283 -12.36 -5.91 13.20
#